data_e64b3d14b2f5bc5ce7ebc409268d7c44
#
_entry.id   e64b3d14b2f5bc5ce7ebc409268d7c44
#
_cell.length_a   1.000
_cell.length_b   1.000
_cell.length_c   1.000
_cell.angle_alpha   90.00
_cell.angle_beta   90.00
_cell.angle_gamma   90.00
#
_symmetry.space_group_name_H-M   'P 1'
#
loop_
_entity.id
_entity.type
_entity.pdbx_description
1 polymer ?
#
loop_
_entity_poly.entity_id
_entity_poly.type
_entity_poly.pdbx_seq_one_letter_code
_entity_poly.pdbx_strand_id
1 'polypeptide(L)'
;MSLRFHAAASDHESSEEALGRIIDDAQQHLDAADVAFFFFTAHHADQADEMAEKLLLEFEPQALIGCSCEGVIGGDREIERAPGMSLMLGFAPGVTIHPFHVASDEWRAIIQDRQTLVEKLGIDEQTRAIIGFGDPWTTPLTQFMAALDVASSTAPLIGGMASGARQPGGNKLIRNDTIGEEGFVGVSLAGPIEVQSVVSQGCRPIGEPMIVTKARENIIEQLGGKPAMSALREIINSLSEADQALLQHGLLIGRAISEYREKFGRGDFLVRNLAGADQESGAIAVADYVRVGQTVQFQVRDAATAHEDLLLMLNDVKSASGALCFSCNGRGTNLFNEPNHDVSVAREKLPGTPVAGFFAAGEIGPVGGKNFIHGHTASFALFREPK
;
A
#
# COMPACT_ATOMS: atom_id res chain seq x y z
N MET A 1 -29.83 1.55 -6.57
CA MET A 1 -29.45 1.30 -5.16
C MET A 1 -28.08 1.90 -4.98
N SER A 2 -27.80 2.53 -3.84
CA SER A 2 -26.51 3.22 -3.58
C SER A 2 -25.44 2.25 -3.11
N LEU A 3 -24.18 2.63 -3.34
CA LEU A 3 -23.03 1.94 -2.77
C LEU A 3 -23.07 2.06 -1.23
N ARG A 4 -22.90 0.96 -0.54
CA ARG A 4 -22.83 0.93 0.93
C ARG A 4 -21.64 0.08 1.34
N PHE A 5 -20.89 0.58 2.31
CA PHE A 5 -19.78 -0.15 2.91
C PHE A 5 -19.94 -0.14 4.43
N HIS A 6 -19.40 -1.17 5.07
CA HIS A 6 -19.27 -1.24 6.51
C HIS A 6 -17.90 -1.82 6.86
N ALA A 7 -17.29 -1.32 7.94
CA ALA A 7 -15.99 -1.78 8.42
C ALA A 7 -16.07 -2.15 9.90
N ALA A 8 -15.60 -3.34 10.23
CA ALA A 8 -15.54 -3.87 11.60
C ALA A 8 -14.12 -4.33 11.92
N ALA A 9 -13.71 -4.21 13.19
CA ALA A 9 -12.42 -4.70 13.66
C ALA A 9 -12.50 -5.29 15.07
N SER A 10 -11.65 -6.28 15.36
CA SER A 10 -11.51 -6.90 16.66
C SER A 10 -10.05 -7.12 17.02
N ASP A 11 -9.71 -6.94 18.30
CA ASP A 11 -8.40 -7.19 18.89
C ASP A 11 -8.40 -8.39 19.86
N HIS A 12 -9.41 -9.25 19.72
CA HIS A 12 -9.53 -10.40 20.59
C HIS A 12 -8.49 -11.48 20.24
N GLU A 13 -7.89 -12.13 21.24
CA GLU A 13 -6.84 -13.13 21.06
C GLU A 13 -7.35 -14.43 20.40
N SER A 14 -8.57 -14.86 20.72
CA SER A 14 -9.20 -16.03 20.09
C SER A 14 -9.72 -15.66 18.70
N SER A 15 -9.34 -16.41 17.69
CA SER A 15 -9.80 -16.18 16.30
C SER A 15 -11.31 -16.37 16.17
N GLU A 16 -11.90 -17.35 16.84
CA GLU A 16 -13.34 -17.60 16.84
C GLU A 16 -14.12 -16.41 17.42
N GLU A 17 -13.69 -15.91 18.58
CA GLU A 17 -14.32 -14.76 19.24
C GLU A 17 -14.09 -13.45 18.46
N ALA A 18 -12.89 -13.25 17.92
CA ALA A 18 -12.58 -12.08 17.09
C ALA A 18 -13.46 -12.04 15.85
N LEU A 19 -13.55 -13.18 15.15
CA LEU A 19 -14.37 -13.32 13.95
C LEU A 19 -15.87 -13.19 14.28
N GLY A 20 -16.34 -13.80 15.36
CA GLY A 20 -17.73 -13.68 15.80
C GLY A 20 -18.12 -12.21 16.01
N ARG A 21 -17.29 -11.44 16.73
CA ARG A 21 -17.55 -10.01 17.01
C ARG A 21 -17.62 -9.15 15.74
N ILE A 22 -16.73 -9.37 14.77
CA ILE A 22 -16.77 -8.59 13.52
C ILE A 22 -17.95 -9.00 12.62
N ILE A 23 -18.39 -10.26 12.66
CA ILE A 23 -19.59 -10.73 11.95
C ILE A 23 -20.85 -10.14 12.59
N ASP A 24 -20.97 -10.23 13.91
CA ASP A 24 -22.13 -9.69 14.66
C ASP A 24 -22.27 -8.17 14.44
N ASP A 25 -21.16 -7.42 14.42
CA ASP A 25 -21.17 -5.99 14.14
C ASP A 25 -21.55 -5.73 12.67
N ALA A 26 -20.97 -6.46 11.73
CA ALA A 26 -21.23 -6.27 10.31
C ALA A 26 -22.68 -6.59 9.92
N GLN A 27 -23.28 -7.64 10.47
CA GLN A 27 -24.68 -8.04 10.21
C GLN A 27 -25.70 -7.01 10.68
N GLN A 28 -25.36 -6.14 11.64
CA GLN A 28 -26.23 -5.03 12.03
C GLN A 28 -26.35 -3.94 10.96
N HIS A 29 -25.46 -3.95 9.95
CA HIS A 29 -25.36 -2.92 8.93
C HIS A 29 -25.56 -3.44 7.51
N LEU A 30 -25.13 -4.67 7.22
CA LEU A 30 -25.22 -5.32 5.92
C LEU A 30 -25.52 -6.82 6.08
N ASP A 31 -26.67 -7.27 5.57
CA ASP A 31 -27.05 -8.69 5.60
C ASP A 31 -26.33 -9.53 4.53
N ALA A 32 -25.87 -8.88 3.44
CA ALA A 32 -25.13 -9.50 2.35
C ALA A 32 -24.16 -8.49 1.74
N ALA A 33 -23.10 -8.98 1.10
CA ALA A 33 -22.10 -8.15 0.46
C ALA A 33 -21.77 -8.67 -0.95
N ASP A 34 -21.44 -7.75 -1.87
CA ASP A 34 -20.92 -8.11 -3.19
C ASP A 34 -19.40 -8.35 -3.12
N VAL A 35 -18.69 -7.60 -2.26
CA VAL A 35 -17.25 -7.73 -2.04
C VAL A 35 -16.90 -7.67 -0.55
N ALA A 36 -15.94 -8.47 -0.13
CA ALA A 36 -15.39 -8.46 1.21
C ALA A 36 -13.85 -8.36 1.16
N PHE A 37 -13.29 -7.49 1.99
CA PHE A 37 -11.85 -7.37 2.22
C PHE A 37 -11.55 -7.74 3.67
N PHE A 38 -10.69 -8.74 3.86
CA PHE A 38 -10.41 -9.28 5.18
C PHE A 38 -8.91 -9.29 5.49
N PHE A 39 -8.53 -8.66 6.59
CA PHE A 39 -7.14 -8.56 7.03
C PHE A 39 -7.02 -9.08 8.46
N PHE A 40 -5.93 -9.78 8.74
CA PHE A 40 -5.69 -10.36 10.05
C PHE A 40 -4.20 -10.46 10.35
N THR A 41 -3.86 -10.32 11.63
CA THR A 41 -2.47 -10.45 12.06
C THR A 41 -2.03 -11.92 12.10
N ALA A 42 -0.71 -12.14 12.10
CA ALA A 42 -0.11 -13.47 12.11
C ALA A 42 -0.62 -14.39 13.26
N HIS A 43 -1.16 -13.80 14.35
CA HIS A 43 -1.76 -14.53 15.45
C HIS A 43 -2.95 -15.42 15.04
N HIS A 44 -3.60 -15.06 13.95
CA HIS A 44 -4.79 -15.75 13.44
C HIS A 44 -4.51 -16.56 12.16
N ALA A 45 -3.26 -16.58 11.67
CA ALA A 45 -2.92 -17.12 10.35
C ALA A 45 -3.20 -18.62 10.20
N ASP A 46 -3.06 -19.40 11.28
CA ASP A 46 -3.32 -20.84 11.26
C ASP A 46 -4.81 -21.21 11.06
N GLN A 47 -5.71 -20.25 11.23
CA GLN A 47 -7.16 -20.44 11.06
C GLN A 47 -7.72 -19.68 9.85
N ALA A 48 -6.85 -19.29 8.90
CA ALA A 48 -7.24 -18.50 7.74
C ALA A 48 -8.32 -19.18 6.88
N ASP A 49 -8.24 -20.50 6.70
CA ASP A 49 -9.21 -21.30 5.94
C ASP A 49 -10.60 -21.26 6.61
N GLU A 50 -10.67 -21.54 7.93
CA GLU A 50 -11.91 -21.57 8.70
C GLU A 50 -12.56 -20.16 8.74
N MET A 51 -11.74 -19.13 8.87
CA MET A 51 -12.22 -17.74 8.87
C MET A 51 -12.81 -17.34 7.51
N ALA A 52 -12.12 -17.69 6.42
CA ALA A 52 -12.60 -17.40 5.07
C ALA A 52 -13.91 -18.16 4.77
N GLU A 53 -13.98 -19.45 5.09
CA GLU A 53 -15.19 -20.26 4.93
C GLU A 53 -16.39 -19.64 5.67
N LYS A 54 -16.19 -19.23 6.93
CA LYS A 54 -17.25 -18.62 7.73
C LYS A 54 -17.73 -17.29 7.15
N LEU A 55 -16.82 -16.42 6.69
CA LEU A 55 -17.20 -15.16 6.06
C LEU A 55 -17.96 -15.36 4.74
N LEU A 56 -17.56 -16.37 3.93
CA LEU A 56 -18.27 -16.74 2.71
C LEU A 56 -19.68 -17.26 3.00
N LEU A 57 -19.87 -18.03 4.06
CA LEU A 57 -21.17 -18.55 4.46
C LEU A 57 -22.11 -17.46 5.01
N GLU A 58 -21.57 -16.51 5.77
CA GLU A 58 -22.39 -15.48 6.44
C GLU A 58 -22.82 -14.33 5.50
N PHE A 59 -21.98 -13.95 4.53
CA PHE A 59 -22.24 -12.77 3.70
C PHE A 59 -22.36 -13.05 2.19
N GLU A 60 -22.08 -14.28 1.76
CA GLU A 60 -22.13 -14.75 0.36
C GLU A 60 -21.53 -13.77 -0.67
N PRO A 61 -20.32 -13.17 -0.44
CA PRO A 61 -19.75 -12.21 -1.35
C PRO A 61 -19.33 -12.87 -2.67
N GLN A 62 -19.45 -12.13 -3.79
CA GLN A 62 -18.89 -12.56 -5.07
C GLN A 62 -17.35 -12.67 -5.01
N ALA A 63 -16.72 -11.82 -4.19
CA ALA A 63 -15.29 -11.85 -3.90
C ALA A 63 -14.98 -11.59 -2.43
N LEU A 64 -14.25 -12.52 -1.80
CA LEU A 64 -13.55 -12.35 -0.53
C LEU A 64 -12.05 -12.31 -0.83
N ILE A 65 -11.41 -11.17 -0.57
CA ILE A 65 -9.99 -10.96 -0.82
C ILE A 65 -9.32 -10.48 0.47
N GLY A 66 -8.15 -11.00 0.78
CA GLY A 66 -7.48 -10.59 2.00
C GLY A 66 -6.05 -11.07 2.13
N CYS A 67 -5.40 -10.69 3.22
CA CYS A 67 -4.05 -11.17 3.55
C CYS A 67 -3.75 -11.08 5.04
N SER A 68 -2.73 -11.85 5.45
CA SER A 68 -2.11 -11.71 6.77
C SER A 68 -1.18 -10.48 6.80
N CYS A 69 -1.13 -9.80 7.94
CA CYS A 69 -0.40 -8.55 8.09
C CYS A 69 0.21 -8.38 9.49
N GLU A 70 1.09 -7.38 9.66
CA GLU A 70 1.71 -7.06 10.95
C GLU A 70 0.74 -6.35 11.90
N GLY A 71 -0.18 -5.56 11.35
CA GLY A 71 -1.24 -4.88 12.06
C GLY A 71 -2.40 -4.55 11.14
N VAL A 72 -3.58 -4.32 11.70
CA VAL A 72 -4.82 -4.04 10.95
C VAL A 72 -5.37 -2.66 11.27
N ILE A 73 -6.14 -2.12 10.34
CA ILE A 73 -6.84 -0.85 10.45
C ILE A 73 -8.33 -1.13 10.29
N GLY A 74 -9.16 -0.70 11.21
CA GLY A 74 -10.60 -0.93 11.08
C GLY A 74 -11.44 -0.09 12.02
N GLY A 75 -12.55 0.43 11.47
CA GLY A 75 -13.45 1.30 12.20
C GLY A 75 -12.78 2.60 12.60
N ASP A 76 -12.39 2.71 13.85
CA ASP A 76 -11.80 3.92 14.44
C ASP A 76 -10.41 3.69 15.03
N ARG A 77 -9.78 2.56 14.78
CA ARG A 77 -8.51 2.20 15.41
C ARG A 77 -7.54 1.46 14.49
N GLU A 78 -6.29 1.54 14.87
CA GLU A 78 -5.16 0.79 14.34
C GLU A 78 -4.72 -0.21 15.39
N ILE A 79 -4.76 -1.50 15.06
CA ILE A 79 -4.35 -2.58 15.97
C ILE A 79 -2.95 -3.00 15.56
N GLU A 80 -1.96 -2.54 16.31
CA GLU A 80 -0.56 -2.81 16.08
C GLU A 80 0.03 -3.71 17.17
N ARG A 81 0.93 -4.62 16.81
CA ARG A 81 1.67 -5.50 17.75
C ARG A 81 0.78 -6.31 18.67
N ALA A 82 -0.43 -6.58 18.26
CA ALA A 82 -1.45 -7.32 18.99
C ALA A 82 -2.23 -8.22 18.02
N PRO A 83 -2.95 -9.24 18.51
CA PRO A 83 -3.94 -9.93 17.70
C PRO A 83 -4.92 -8.94 17.10
N GLY A 84 -5.28 -9.11 15.84
CA GLY A 84 -6.20 -8.17 15.19
C GLY A 84 -6.81 -8.74 13.93
N MET A 85 -8.09 -8.41 13.72
CA MET A 85 -8.83 -8.66 12.49
C MET A 85 -9.53 -7.39 12.05
N SER A 86 -9.60 -7.17 10.74
CA SER A 86 -10.35 -6.08 10.11
C SER A 86 -11.10 -6.60 8.90
N LEU A 87 -12.38 -6.29 8.82
CA LEU A 87 -13.27 -6.67 7.73
C LEU A 87 -13.89 -5.41 7.13
N MET A 88 -13.90 -5.31 5.80
CA MET A 88 -14.78 -4.39 5.08
C MET A 88 -15.72 -5.18 4.19
N LEU A 89 -17.00 -4.94 4.35
CA LEU A 89 -18.06 -5.41 3.46
C LEU A 89 -18.51 -4.28 2.54
N GLY A 90 -18.73 -4.60 1.27
CA GLY A 90 -19.24 -3.67 0.26
C GLY A 90 -20.46 -4.24 -0.45
N PHE A 91 -21.58 -3.51 -0.40
CA PHE A 91 -22.74 -3.70 -1.26
C PHE A 91 -22.64 -2.73 -2.43
N ALA A 92 -22.39 -3.27 -3.63
CA ALA A 92 -22.02 -2.53 -4.83
C ALA A 92 -22.87 -2.98 -6.04
N PRO A 93 -24.17 -2.63 -6.05
CA PRO A 93 -25.11 -3.15 -7.04
C PRO A 93 -24.75 -2.69 -8.46
N GLY A 94 -24.67 -3.67 -9.37
CA GLY A 94 -24.34 -3.46 -10.78
C GLY A 94 -22.85 -3.30 -11.06
N VAL A 95 -21.99 -3.33 -10.05
CA VAL A 95 -20.53 -3.42 -10.21
C VAL A 95 -20.16 -4.84 -10.59
N THR A 96 -19.37 -5.00 -11.65
CA THR A 96 -18.77 -6.28 -11.99
C THR A 96 -17.52 -6.48 -11.12
N ILE A 97 -17.47 -7.60 -10.43
CA ILE A 97 -16.42 -7.94 -9.46
C ILE A 97 -15.73 -9.21 -9.96
N HIS A 98 -14.45 -9.12 -10.31
CA HIS A 98 -13.67 -10.24 -10.82
C HIS A 98 -12.49 -10.55 -9.88
N PRO A 99 -12.63 -11.56 -8.97
CA PRO A 99 -11.53 -11.99 -8.12
C PRO A 99 -10.50 -12.79 -8.91
N PHE A 100 -9.21 -12.56 -8.65
CA PHE A 100 -8.12 -13.28 -9.30
C PHE A 100 -7.00 -13.65 -8.32
N HIS A 101 -6.21 -14.64 -8.71
CA HIS A 101 -4.94 -15.00 -8.07
C HIS A 101 -3.90 -15.27 -9.16
N VAL A 102 -2.76 -14.63 -9.05
CA VAL A 102 -1.57 -14.92 -9.88
C VAL A 102 -0.59 -15.70 -9.04
N ALA A 103 -0.43 -16.98 -9.34
CA ALA A 103 0.52 -17.86 -8.67
C ALA A 103 1.96 -17.57 -9.11
N SER A 104 2.93 -18.03 -8.33
CA SER A 104 4.35 -17.72 -8.57
C SER A 104 4.89 -18.24 -9.89
N ASP A 105 4.37 -19.33 -10.42
CA ASP A 105 4.76 -19.93 -11.71
C ASP A 105 4.09 -19.25 -12.92
N GLU A 106 3.04 -18.46 -12.71
CA GLU A 106 2.32 -17.74 -13.77
C GLU A 106 2.98 -16.40 -14.17
N TRP A 107 3.89 -15.84 -13.35
CA TRP A 107 4.43 -14.50 -13.54
C TRP A 107 5.05 -14.26 -14.90
N ARG A 108 5.73 -15.26 -15.46
CA ARG A 108 6.36 -15.12 -16.78
C ARG A 108 5.31 -14.84 -17.85
N ALA A 109 4.21 -15.58 -17.88
CA ALA A 109 3.13 -15.40 -18.84
C ALA A 109 2.42 -14.07 -18.63
N ILE A 110 2.08 -13.73 -17.38
CA ILE A 110 1.41 -12.48 -16.98
C ILE A 110 2.22 -11.25 -17.41
N ILE A 111 3.54 -11.25 -17.22
CA ILE A 111 4.39 -10.09 -17.53
C ILE A 111 4.68 -9.98 -19.04
N GLN A 112 4.80 -11.10 -19.76
CA GLN A 112 5.23 -11.11 -21.15
C GLN A 112 4.08 -11.07 -22.16
N ASP A 113 2.87 -11.52 -21.77
CA ASP A 113 1.72 -11.55 -22.65
C ASP A 113 0.55 -10.71 -22.12
N ARG A 114 0.27 -9.63 -22.84
CA ARG A 114 -0.82 -8.70 -22.50
C ARG A 114 -2.19 -9.38 -22.44
N GLN A 115 -2.46 -10.33 -23.35
CA GLN A 115 -3.77 -10.99 -23.39
C GLN A 115 -3.96 -11.87 -22.16
N THR A 116 -2.96 -12.66 -21.80
CA THR A 116 -2.96 -13.49 -20.59
C THR A 116 -3.17 -12.63 -19.34
N LEU A 117 -2.49 -11.47 -19.25
CA LEU A 117 -2.67 -10.54 -18.12
C LEU A 117 -4.11 -10.00 -18.06
N VAL A 118 -4.64 -9.53 -19.18
CA VAL A 118 -5.99 -8.95 -19.25
C VAL A 118 -7.06 -9.97 -18.90
N GLU A 119 -6.95 -11.19 -19.46
CA GLU A 119 -7.88 -12.31 -19.17
C GLU A 119 -7.80 -12.75 -17.71
N LYS A 120 -6.58 -12.91 -17.17
CA LYS A 120 -6.39 -13.34 -15.77
C LYS A 120 -6.97 -12.35 -14.76
N LEU A 121 -6.77 -11.07 -14.98
CA LEU A 121 -7.25 -10.02 -14.09
C LEU A 121 -8.70 -9.57 -14.40
N GLY A 122 -9.30 -10.05 -15.48
CA GLY A 122 -10.65 -9.63 -15.91
C GLY A 122 -10.74 -8.14 -16.25
N ILE A 123 -9.69 -7.59 -16.90
CA ILE A 123 -9.62 -6.16 -17.24
C ILE A 123 -10.32 -5.89 -18.57
N ASP A 124 -11.17 -4.87 -18.58
CA ASP A 124 -11.82 -4.35 -19.78
C ASP A 124 -11.87 -2.80 -19.78
N GLU A 125 -12.56 -2.21 -20.74
CA GLU A 125 -12.72 -0.75 -20.86
C GLU A 125 -13.58 -0.13 -19.73
N GLN A 126 -14.37 -0.95 -19.04
CA GLN A 126 -15.21 -0.54 -17.91
C GLN A 126 -14.52 -0.70 -16.57
N THR A 127 -13.32 -1.30 -16.53
CA THR A 127 -12.56 -1.48 -15.30
C THR A 127 -12.15 -0.13 -14.72
N ARG A 128 -12.49 0.09 -13.45
CA ARG A 128 -12.28 1.36 -12.73
C ARG A 128 -11.13 1.31 -11.76
N ALA A 129 -10.86 0.14 -11.18
CA ALA A 129 -9.72 -0.08 -10.30
C ALA A 129 -9.44 -1.58 -10.13
N ILE A 130 -8.23 -1.86 -9.70
CA ILE A 130 -7.79 -3.17 -9.23
C ILE A 130 -7.34 -2.98 -7.79
N ILE A 131 -7.93 -3.75 -6.87
CA ILE A 131 -7.48 -3.80 -5.48
C ILE A 131 -6.76 -5.12 -5.27
N GLY A 132 -5.54 -5.10 -4.71
CA GLY A 132 -4.81 -6.35 -4.59
C GLY A 132 -3.67 -6.37 -3.57
N PHE A 133 -3.31 -7.59 -3.16
CA PHE A 133 -2.36 -7.89 -2.10
C PHE A 133 -1.39 -8.98 -2.58
N GLY A 134 -0.10 -8.74 -2.38
CA GLY A 134 0.94 -9.67 -2.84
C GLY A 134 1.82 -10.15 -1.71
N ASP A 135 2.39 -11.34 -1.90
CA ASP A 135 3.49 -11.76 -1.04
C ASP A 135 4.81 -11.10 -1.51
N PRO A 136 5.54 -10.43 -0.61
CA PRO A 136 6.72 -9.63 -0.99
C PRO A 136 7.89 -10.44 -1.54
N TRP A 137 7.94 -11.75 -1.26
CA TRP A 137 9.04 -12.60 -1.71
C TRP A 137 8.79 -13.26 -3.08
N THR A 138 7.52 -13.44 -3.45
CA THR A 138 7.13 -14.21 -4.64
C THR A 138 6.47 -13.37 -5.73
N THR A 139 6.18 -12.08 -5.45
CA THR A 139 5.57 -11.17 -6.40
C THR A 139 6.61 -10.27 -7.06
N PRO A 140 6.90 -10.38 -8.36
CA PRO A 140 7.75 -9.45 -9.10
C PRO A 140 7.00 -8.14 -9.40
N LEU A 141 6.62 -7.41 -8.33
CA LEU A 141 5.64 -6.33 -8.36
C LEU A 141 5.99 -5.21 -9.37
N THR A 142 7.27 -4.83 -9.45
CA THR A 142 7.71 -3.77 -10.38
C THR A 142 7.44 -4.14 -11.84
N GLN A 143 7.74 -5.38 -12.22
CA GLN A 143 7.51 -5.89 -13.57
C GLN A 143 6.00 -6.07 -13.84
N PHE A 144 5.25 -6.55 -12.86
CA PHE A 144 3.80 -6.69 -12.94
C PHE A 144 3.12 -5.34 -13.16
N MET A 145 3.45 -4.32 -12.36
CA MET A 145 2.91 -2.97 -12.52
C MET A 145 3.27 -2.36 -13.88
N ALA A 146 4.49 -2.57 -14.36
CA ALA A 146 4.91 -2.10 -15.69
C ALA A 146 4.11 -2.76 -16.82
N ALA A 147 3.83 -4.07 -16.72
CA ALA A 147 2.98 -4.79 -17.67
C ALA A 147 1.53 -4.30 -17.60
N LEU A 148 1.02 -4.05 -16.39
CA LEU A 148 -0.32 -3.53 -16.17
C LEU A 148 -0.50 -2.11 -16.74
N ASP A 149 0.46 -1.20 -16.53
CA ASP A 149 0.44 0.16 -17.07
C ASP A 149 0.38 0.18 -18.61
N VAL A 150 0.98 -0.83 -19.27
CA VAL A 150 0.88 -1.03 -20.73
C VAL A 150 -0.46 -1.63 -21.13
N ALA A 151 -1.00 -2.54 -20.33
CA ALA A 151 -2.24 -3.26 -20.63
C ALA A 151 -3.49 -2.39 -20.40
N SER A 152 -3.49 -1.58 -19.35
CA SER A 152 -4.59 -0.69 -18.97
C SER A 152 -4.05 0.64 -18.46
N SER A 153 -4.34 1.72 -19.17
CA SER A 153 -3.97 3.08 -18.75
C SER A 153 -5.00 3.73 -17.81
N THR A 154 -6.13 3.07 -17.55
CA THR A 154 -7.29 3.65 -16.87
C THR A 154 -7.61 3.03 -15.52
N ALA A 155 -7.15 1.80 -15.28
CA ALA A 155 -7.42 1.08 -14.04
C ALA A 155 -6.21 1.15 -13.09
N PRO A 156 -6.26 1.99 -12.04
CA PRO A 156 -5.20 2.02 -11.04
C PRO A 156 -5.13 0.70 -10.27
N LEU A 157 -3.92 0.27 -9.94
CA LEU A 157 -3.68 -0.77 -8.95
C LEU A 157 -3.46 -0.13 -7.60
N ILE A 158 -4.28 -0.49 -6.61
CA ILE A 158 -4.22 0.03 -5.25
C ILE A 158 -4.19 -1.14 -4.28
N GLY A 159 -3.36 -1.07 -3.25
CA GLY A 159 -3.25 -2.15 -2.30
C GLY A 159 -1.94 -2.14 -1.51
N GLY A 160 -1.43 -3.33 -1.20
CA GLY A 160 -0.19 -3.46 -0.45
C GLY A 160 0.38 -4.86 -0.44
N MET A 161 1.62 -4.96 0.01
CA MET A 161 2.28 -6.24 0.21
C MET A 161 1.96 -6.78 1.59
N ALA A 162 1.59 -8.06 1.66
CA ALA A 162 1.34 -8.78 2.91
C ALA A 162 2.54 -8.67 3.85
N SER A 163 2.30 -8.54 5.14
CA SER A 163 3.32 -8.23 6.13
C SER A 163 3.25 -9.10 7.39
N GLY A 164 2.39 -10.14 7.38
CA GLY A 164 2.20 -11.02 8.53
C GLY A 164 3.42 -11.90 8.84
N ALA A 165 4.31 -12.10 7.89
CA ALA A 165 5.48 -12.94 8.06
C ALA A 165 6.80 -12.19 7.82
N ARG A 166 7.88 -12.75 8.39
CA ARG A 166 9.26 -12.23 8.22
C ARG A 166 10.13 -13.12 7.35
N GLN A 167 9.54 -14.15 6.75
CA GLN A 167 10.21 -15.13 5.88
C GLN A 167 9.27 -15.62 4.78
N PRO A 168 9.80 -16.10 3.65
CA PRO A 168 8.99 -16.67 2.58
C PRO A 168 8.09 -17.81 3.08
N GLY A 169 6.87 -17.92 2.50
CA GLY A 169 5.91 -18.98 2.81
C GLY A 169 5.14 -18.79 4.14
N GLY A 170 5.32 -17.66 4.83
CA GLY A 170 4.64 -17.42 6.09
C GLY A 170 3.43 -16.49 5.99
N ASN A 171 3.26 -15.78 4.87
CA ASN A 171 2.06 -14.98 4.65
C ASN A 171 0.88 -15.84 4.19
N LYS A 172 -0.33 -15.37 4.45
CA LYS A 172 -1.56 -15.94 3.91
C LYS A 172 -2.22 -14.92 2.99
N LEU A 173 -2.62 -15.38 1.81
CA LEU A 173 -3.35 -14.61 0.81
C LEU A 173 -4.69 -15.29 0.56
N ILE A 174 -5.80 -14.56 0.72
CA ILE A 174 -7.16 -15.09 0.58
C ILE A 174 -7.75 -14.67 -0.76
N ARG A 175 -8.28 -15.63 -1.50
CA ARG A 175 -9.17 -15.43 -2.64
C ARG A 175 -10.34 -16.41 -2.54
N ASN A 176 -11.46 -15.94 -2.06
CA ASN A 176 -12.64 -16.75 -1.75
C ASN A 176 -12.27 -17.90 -0.79
N ASP A 177 -12.53 -19.14 -1.18
CA ASP A 177 -12.22 -20.37 -0.45
C ASP A 177 -10.78 -20.88 -0.63
N THR A 178 -9.96 -20.14 -1.37
CA THR A 178 -8.57 -20.53 -1.63
C THR A 178 -7.61 -19.67 -0.80
N ILE A 179 -6.79 -20.32 0.01
CA ILE A 179 -5.74 -19.68 0.80
C ILE A 179 -4.38 -20.06 0.21
N GLY A 180 -3.62 -19.05 -0.21
CA GLY A 180 -2.27 -19.19 -0.74
C GLY A 180 -1.22 -18.57 0.19
N GLU A 181 0.05 -18.91 -0.06
CA GLU A 181 1.21 -18.35 0.66
C GLU A 181 2.13 -17.55 -0.27
N GLU A 182 1.79 -17.51 -1.56
CA GLU A 182 2.62 -16.91 -2.61
C GLU A 182 1.80 -16.24 -3.69
N GLY A 183 2.47 -15.39 -4.47
CA GLY A 183 1.86 -14.72 -5.60
C GLY A 183 1.10 -13.45 -5.20
N PHE A 184 0.01 -13.17 -5.93
CA PHE A 184 -0.77 -11.95 -5.78
C PHE A 184 -2.26 -12.23 -5.93
N VAL A 185 -3.05 -11.87 -4.94
CA VAL A 185 -4.52 -11.93 -4.97
C VAL A 185 -5.11 -10.55 -5.19
N GLY A 186 -6.24 -10.47 -5.85
CA GLY A 186 -6.90 -9.19 -6.04
C GLY A 186 -8.29 -9.30 -6.63
N VAL A 187 -8.90 -8.15 -6.80
CA VAL A 187 -10.20 -7.98 -7.44
C VAL A 187 -10.18 -6.81 -8.40
N SER A 188 -10.65 -7.04 -9.62
CA SER A 188 -10.94 -5.98 -10.58
C SER A 188 -12.39 -5.54 -10.42
N LEU A 189 -12.60 -4.22 -10.37
CA LEU A 189 -13.89 -3.59 -10.20
C LEU A 189 -14.25 -2.82 -11.48
N ALA A 190 -15.40 -3.13 -12.10
CA ALA A 190 -15.85 -2.49 -13.33
C ALA A 190 -17.30 -2.04 -13.22
N GLY A 191 -17.71 -1.04 -14.04
CA GLY A 191 -19.08 -0.56 -14.10
C GLY A 191 -19.34 0.68 -13.23
N PRO A 192 -20.50 0.77 -12.54
CA PRO A 192 -20.96 1.98 -11.86
C PRO A 192 -20.31 2.22 -10.50
N ILE A 193 -19.00 2.28 -10.47
CA ILE A 193 -18.18 2.62 -9.30
C ILE A 193 -17.07 3.58 -9.72
N GLU A 194 -16.73 4.53 -8.87
CA GLU A 194 -15.53 5.35 -8.96
C GLU A 194 -14.60 5.00 -7.79
N VAL A 195 -13.33 4.75 -8.08
CA VAL A 195 -12.32 4.51 -7.04
C VAL A 195 -11.23 5.57 -7.16
N GLN A 196 -11.19 6.48 -6.18
CA GLN A 196 -10.16 7.50 -6.10
C GLN A 196 -9.00 6.96 -5.27
N SER A 197 -7.78 7.03 -5.82
CA SER A 197 -6.58 6.75 -5.05
C SER A 197 -6.04 8.01 -4.40
N VAL A 198 -5.55 7.87 -3.17
CA VAL A 198 -4.76 8.88 -2.45
C VAL A 198 -3.49 8.21 -1.94
N VAL A 199 -2.33 8.81 -2.24
CA VAL A 199 -1.03 8.34 -1.74
C VAL A 199 -0.37 9.48 -0.99
N SER A 200 -0.26 9.35 0.32
CA SER A 200 0.37 10.34 1.20
C SER A 200 1.76 9.88 1.61
N GLN A 201 2.75 10.75 1.44
CA GLN A 201 4.15 10.45 1.76
C GLN A 201 4.52 10.92 3.18
N GLY A 202 5.27 10.07 3.89
CA GLY A 202 5.70 10.33 5.27
C GLY A 202 7.11 10.89 5.40
N CYS A 203 7.68 11.46 4.33
CA CYS A 203 9.08 11.83 4.30
C CYS A 203 9.28 13.29 3.90
N ARG A 204 10.28 13.93 4.51
CA ARG A 204 10.68 15.30 4.22
C ARG A 204 12.04 15.32 3.50
N PRO A 205 12.16 16.05 2.38
CA PRO A 205 13.44 16.18 1.69
C PRO A 205 14.45 16.98 2.53
N ILE A 206 15.72 16.58 2.45
CA ILE A 206 16.87 17.29 3.02
C ILE A 206 17.91 17.54 1.92
N GLY A 207 18.58 18.70 1.98
CA GLY A 207 19.49 19.15 0.94
C GLY A 207 18.80 19.39 -0.41
N GLU A 208 19.58 19.71 -1.41
CA GLU A 208 19.10 19.95 -2.76
C GLU A 208 19.02 18.65 -3.58
N PRO A 209 18.15 18.58 -4.59
CA PRO A 209 18.13 17.47 -5.55
C PRO A 209 19.49 17.37 -6.28
N MET A 210 19.96 16.16 -6.51
CA MET A 210 21.23 15.88 -7.18
C MET A 210 21.06 14.87 -8.31
N ILE A 211 21.90 14.98 -9.33
CA ILE A 211 21.92 14.04 -10.45
C ILE A 211 22.88 12.89 -10.13
N VAL A 212 22.45 11.66 -10.36
CA VAL A 212 23.29 10.47 -10.35
C VAL A 212 24.23 10.53 -11.53
N THR A 213 25.52 10.71 -11.29
CA THR A 213 26.53 10.82 -12.35
C THR A 213 27.29 9.52 -12.59
N LYS A 214 27.28 8.60 -11.61
CA LYS A 214 27.81 7.25 -11.77
C LYS A 214 27.03 6.27 -10.89
N ALA A 215 26.55 5.18 -11.48
CA ALA A 215 25.80 4.11 -10.79
C ALA A 215 25.96 2.77 -11.49
N ARG A 216 25.72 1.69 -10.74
CA ARG A 216 25.64 0.32 -11.22
C ARG A 216 24.57 -0.41 -10.43
N GLU A 217 23.53 -0.91 -11.14
CA GLU A 217 22.39 -1.60 -10.54
C GLU A 217 21.71 -0.73 -9.47
N ASN A 218 21.80 -1.12 -8.21
CA ASN A 218 21.26 -0.41 -7.05
C ASN A 218 22.32 0.40 -6.27
N ILE A 219 23.52 0.56 -6.81
CA ILE A 219 24.64 1.25 -6.17
C ILE A 219 24.87 2.60 -6.83
N ILE A 220 24.78 3.67 -6.06
CA ILE A 220 25.16 5.03 -6.46
C ILE A 220 26.62 5.24 -6.07
N GLU A 221 27.48 5.38 -7.06
CA GLU A 221 28.91 5.67 -6.86
C GLU A 221 29.16 7.17 -6.76
N GLN A 222 28.46 7.99 -7.58
CA GLN A 222 28.63 9.45 -7.61
C GLN A 222 27.32 10.22 -7.77
N LEU A 223 27.23 11.32 -7.02
CA LEU A 223 26.19 12.34 -7.10
C LEU A 223 26.83 13.69 -7.44
N GLY A 224 26.38 14.34 -8.53
CA GLY A 224 26.92 15.60 -8.97
C GLY A 224 28.44 15.58 -9.23
N GLY A 225 29.02 14.46 -9.65
CA GLY A 225 30.44 14.28 -9.91
C GLY A 225 31.30 14.00 -8.67
N LYS A 226 30.72 13.93 -7.47
CA LYS A 226 31.40 13.60 -6.20
C LYS A 226 31.04 12.18 -5.75
N PRO A 227 31.89 11.48 -4.94
CA PRO A 227 31.50 10.25 -4.29
C PRO A 227 30.19 10.44 -3.51
N ALA A 228 29.24 9.48 -3.62
CA ALA A 228 27.90 9.63 -3.06
C ALA A 228 27.92 9.90 -1.54
N MET A 229 28.79 9.21 -0.79
CA MET A 229 28.98 9.44 0.64
C MET A 229 29.51 10.84 0.97
N SER A 230 30.35 11.41 0.10
CA SER A 230 30.88 12.76 0.31
C SER A 230 29.77 13.79 0.14
N ALA A 231 28.93 13.64 -0.89
CA ALA A 231 27.77 14.48 -1.10
C ALA A 231 26.78 14.39 0.08
N LEU A 232 26.52 13.17 0.58
CA LEU A 232 25.69 12.96 1.75
C LEU A 232 26.26 13.64 3.01
N ARG A 233 27.55 13.51 3.26
CA ARG A 233 28.20 14.14 4.43
C ARG A 233 28.12 15.67 4.37
N GLU A 234 28.29 16.27 3.17
CA GLU A 234 28.12 17.71 2.98
C GLU A 234 26.69 18.16 3.35
N ILE A 235 25.68 17.41 2.94
CA ILE A 235 24.27 17.69 3.30
C ILE A 235 24.09 17.58 4.82
N ILE A 236 24.48 16.47 5.44
CA ILE A 236 24.33 16.24 6.89
C ILE A 236 24.99 17.38 7.68
N ASN A 237 26.17 17.82 7.30
CA ASN A 237 26.89 18.91 7.97
C ASN A 237 26.23 20.27 7.80
N SER A 238 25.37 20.44 6.79
CA SER A 238 24.62 21.69 6.56
C SER A 238 23.26 21.72 7.23
N LEU A 239 22.79 20.59 7.81
CA LEU A 239 21.49 20.50 8.45
C LEU A 239 21.45 21.26 9.79
N SER A 240 20.28 21.79 10.13
CA SER A 240 19.99 22.28 11.47
C SER A 240 20.07 21.15 12.54
N GLU A 241 20.26 21.49 13.78
CA GLU A 241 20.24 20.50 14.89
C GLU A 241 18.93 19.70 14.92
N ALA A 242 17.80 20.37 14.65
CA ALA A 242 16.49 19.73 14.57
C ALA A 242 16.42 18.69 13.43
N ASP A 243 16.97 19.03 12.27
CA ASP A 243 17.00 18.12 11.11
C ASP A 243 17.98 16.94 11.32
N GLN A 244 19.11 17.20 11.98
CA GLN A 244 20.04 16.14 12.36
C GLN A 244 19.42 15.14 13.34
N ALA A 245 18.56 15.59 14.24
CA ALA A 245 17.80 14.70 15.13
C ALA A 245 16.86 13.74 14.37
N LEU A 246 16.30 14.16 13.26
CA LEU A 246 15.45 13.30 12.43
C LEU A 246 16.21 12.17 11.74
N LEU A 247 17.53 12.30 11.55
CA LEU A 247 18.36 11.22 10.98
C LEU A 247 18.32 9.94 11.85
N GLN A 248 18.01 10.06 13.14
CA GLN A 248 17.85 8.92 14.04
C GLN A 248 16.65 8.03 13.66
N HIS A 249 15.66 8.58 12.97
CA HIS A 249 14.49 7.86 12.49
C HIS A 249 14.71 7.19 11.12
N GLY A 250 15.89 7.34 10.55
CA GLY A 250 16.30 6.75 9.29
C GLY A 250 16.53 7.75 8.18
N LEU A 251 17.57 7.52 7.42
CA LEU A 251 17.93 8.27 6.22
C LEU A 251 17.44 7.50 5.00
N LEU A 252 16.78 8.21 4.11
CA LEU A 252 16.14 7.68 2.92
C LEU A 252 16.63 8.44 1.68
N ILE A 253 16.30 7.91 0.51
CA ILE A 253 16.57 8.59 -0.76
C ILE A 253 15.30 8.58 -1.62
N GLY A 254 14.91 9.74 -2.10
CA GLY A 254 13.85 9.90 -3.09
C GLY A 254 14.43 9.87 -4.50
N ARG A 255 13.88 9.07 -5.38
CA ARG A 255 14.15 9.05 -6.81
C ARG A 255 13.05 9.81 -7.54
N ALA A 256 13.37 10.80 -8.35
CA ALA A 256 12.38 11.57 -9.09
C ALA A 256 11.51 10.65 -9.99
N ILE A 257 10.20 10.87 -9.96
CA ILE A 257 9.22 10.16 -10.79
C ILE A 257 9.33 10.61 -12.24
N SER A 258 9.63 11.91 -12.44
CA SER A 258 9.81 12.52 -13.76
C SER A 258 10.96 13.50 -13.72
N GLU A 259 11.85 13.39 -14.71
CA GLU A 259 13.00 14.31 -14.88
C GLU A 259 12.62 15.63 -15.58
N TYR A 260 11.38 15.75 -16.09
CA TYR A 260 10.92 16.91 -16.86
C TYR A 260 10.34 18.04 -15.99
N ARG A 261 10.83 18.19 -14.75
CA ARG A 261 10.39 19.23 -13.84
C ARG A 261 11.52 20.22 -13.54
N GLU A 262 11.21 21.50 -13.60
CA GLU A 262 12.15 22.57 -13.21
C GLU A 262 12.33 22.68 -11.69
N LYS A 263 11.28 22.32 -10.92
CA LYS A 263 11.29 22.31 -9.46
C LYS A 263 10.60 21.07 -8.97
N PHE A 264 11.20 20.46 -7.97
CA PHE A 264 10.66 19.28 -7.29
C PHE A 264 9.95 19.69 -5.99
N GLY A 265 8.83 19.04 -5.72
CA GLY A 265 8.01 19.23 -4.52
C GLY A 265 7.56 17.91 -3.90
N ARG A 266 6.61 18.00 -2.99
CA ARG A 266 5.97 16.83 -2.39
C ARG A 266 5.34 15.95 -3.48
N GLY A 267 5.45 14.63 -3.36
CA GLY A 267 4.89 13.67 -4.32
C GLY A 267 5.69 13.48 -5.61
N ASP A 268 6.80 14.22 -5.83
CA ASP A 268 7.61 14.08 -7.03
C ASP A 268 8.70 12.99 -6.94
N PHE A 269 8.83 12.37 -5.77
CA PHE A 269 9.85 11.36 -5.50
C PHE A 269 9.24 10.04 -5.04
N LEU A 270 9.79 8.94 -5.54
CA LEU A 270 9.62 7.61 -4.95
C LEU A 270 10.68 7.42 -3.88
N VAL A 271 10.25 7.31 -2.64
CA VAL A 271 11.16 7.18 -1.49
C VAL A 271 11.58 5.73 -1.30
N ARG A 272 12.86 5.52 -1.04
CA ARG A 272 13.50 4.21 -0.88
C ARG A 272 14.43 4.20 0.32
N ASN A 273 14.55 3.03 0.94
CA ASN A 273 15.54 2.79 1.99
C ASN A 273 16.95 2.84 1.41
N LEU A 274 17.90 3.32 2.18
CA LEU A 274 19.32 3.05 1.95
C LEU A 274 19.61 1.62 2.43
N ALA A 275 20.17 0.81 1.54
CA ALA A 275 20.51 -0.60 1.84
C ALA A 275 21.91 -0.75 2.46
N GLY A 276 22.73 0.30 2.39
CA GLY A 276 24.05 0.32 2.96
C GLY A 276 24.96 1.40 2.36
N ALA A 277 26.17 1.50 2.89
CA ALA A 277 27.20 2.40 2.38
C ALA A 277 28.56 1.75 2.52
N ASP A 278 29.40 1.92 1.49
CA ASP A 278 30.79 1.47 1.51
C ASP A 278 31.71 2.65 1.81
N GLN A 279 32.42 2.57 2.92
CA GLN A 279 33.32 3.62 3.40
C GLN A 279 34.57 3.78 2.51
N GLU A 280 35.02 2.71 1.87
CA GLU A 280 36.24 2.69 1.07
C GLU A 280 36.00 3.34 -0.31
N SER A 281 34.98 2.91 -1.03
CA SER A 281 34.62 3.46 -2.33
C SER A 281 33.81 4.74 -2.24
N GLY A 282 33.15 5.01 -1.10
CA GLY A 282 32.21 6.10 -0.91
C GLY A 282 30.88 5.92 -1.65
N ALA A 283 30.54 4.68 -2.01
CA ALA A 283 29.29 4.35 -2.68
C ALA A 283 28.14 4.12 -1.68
N ILE A 284 26.91 4.32 -2.14
CA ILE A 284 25.68 4.10 -1.38
C ILE A 284 24.81 3.08 -2.11
N ALA A 285 24.36 2.05 -1.43
CA ALA A 285 23.39 1.09 -1.94
C ALA A 285 21.97 1.54 -1.59
N VAL A 286 21.05 1.41 -2.54
CA VAL A 286 19.63 1.82 -2.45
C VAL A 286 18.75 0.60 -2.65
N ALA A 287 17.59 0.55 -2.00
CA ALA A 287 16.60 -0.52 -2.20
C ALA A 287 15.77 -0.31 -3.49
N ASP A 288 16.42 0.07 -4.59
CA ASP A 288 15.84 0.22 -5.93
C ASP A 288 16.95 0.30 -6.98
N TYR A 289 16.61 0.03 -8.24
CA TYR A 289 17.55 0.26 -9.35
C TYR A 289 17.72 1.76 -9.62
N VAL A 290 18.96 2.18 -9.83
CA VAL A 290 19.33 3.57 -10.14
C VAL A 290 20.06 3.66 -11.47
N ARG A 291 19.80 4.73 -12.19
CA ARG A 291 20.43 5.00 -13.50
C ARG A 291 21.18 6.32 -13.48
N VAL A 292 22.25 6.37 -14.23
CA VAL A 292 22.95 7.64 -14.52
C VAL A 292 21.97 8.60 -15.21
N GLY A 293 21.98 9.86 -14.78
CA GLY A 293 21.06 10.91 -15.24
C GLY A 293 19.79 11.04 -14.44
N GLN A 294 19.50 10.14 -13.49
CA GLN A 294 18.35 10.28 -12.60
C GLN A 294 18.60 11.35 -11.54
N THR A 295 17.54 12.10 -11.22
CA THR A 295 17.51 13.02 -10.09
C THR A 295 17.11 12.28 -8.81
N VAL A 296 17.90 12.47 -7.77
CA VAL A 296 17.64 11.93 -6.42
C VAL A 296 17.75 13.05 -5.39
N GLN A 297 17.04 12.89 -4.26
CA GLN A 297 17.13 13.78 -3.12
C GLN A 297 17.09 12.97 -1.83
N PHE A 298 17.98 13.24 -0.90
CA PHE A 298 17.92 12.59 0.42
C PHE A 298 16.70 13.04 1.19
N GLN A 299 16.16 12.14 2.00
CA GLN A 299 14.95 12.37 2.77
C GLN A 299 15.06 11.79 4.18
N VAL A 300 14.31 12.35 5.10
CA VAL A 300 14.18 11.87 6.46
C VAL A 300 12.72 11.60 6.80
N ARG A 301 12.48 10.66 7.70
CA ARG A 301 11.14 10.44 8.24
C ARG A 301 10.79 11.56 9.20
N ASP A 302 9.62 12.14 9.00
CA ASP A 302 9.14 13.28 9.81
C ASP A 302 7.63 13.16 10.04
N ALA A 303 7.25 12.91 11.30
CA ALA A 303 5.86 12.73 11.69
C ALA A 303 4.99 13.96 11.37
N ALA A 304 5.51 15.15 11.58
CA ALA A 304 4.77 16.39 11.29
C ALA A 304 4.50 16.54 9.78
N THR A 305 5.52 16.31 8.95
CA THR A 305 5.36 16.31 7.48
C THR A 305 4.41 15.25 7.00
N ALA A 306 4.46 14.03 7.59
CA ALA A 306 3.57 12.94 7.26
C ALA A 306 2.10 13.26 7.60
N HIS A 307 1.88 13.89 8.74
CA HIS A 307 0.56 14.36 9.17
C HIS A 307 0.00 15.44 8.23
N GLU A 308 0.77 16.48 7.96
CA GLU A 308 0.37 17.55 7.05
C GLU A 308 0.06 17.04 5.64
N ASP A 309 0.89 16.12 5.12
CA ASP A 309 0.71 15.58 3.78
C ASP A 309 -0.59 14.77 3.68
N LEU A 310 -0.88 13.92 4.68
CA LEU A 310 -2.12 13.14 4.71
C LEU A 310 -3.35 14.06 4.81
N LEU A 311 -3.31 15.10 5.64
CA LEU A 311 -4.37 16.11 5.71
C LEU A 311 -4.60 16.78 4.37
N LEU A 312 -3.54 17.20 3.68
CA LEU A 312 -3.63 17.87 2.38
C LEU A 312 -4.19 16.93 1.31
N MET A 313 -3.70 15.69 1.24
CA MET A 313 -4.13 14.72 0.23
C MET A 313 -5.60 14.32 0.40
N LEU A 314 -6.08 14.19 1.63
CA LEU A 314 -7.49 13.87 1.91
C LEU A 314 -8.42 15.09 1.82
N ASN A 315 -7.91 16.31 1.91
CA ASN A 315 -8.71 17.54 1.85
C ASN A 315 -9.39 17.73 0.47
N ASP A 316 -8.82 17.18 -0.59
CA ASP A 316 -9.39 17.23 -1.94
C ASP A 316 -10.47 16.17 -2.18
N VAL A 317 -10.68 15.26 -1.21
CA VAL A 317 -11.70 14.21 -1.26
C VAL A 317 -13.01 14.76 -0.72
N LYS A 318 -14.05 14.82 -1.56
CA LYS A 318 -15.35 15.38 -1.16
C LYS A 318 -16.17 14.44 -0.28
N SER A 319 -16.18 13.16 -0.61
CA SER A 319 -16.88 12.10 0.13
C SER A 319 -16.44 10.74 -0.37
N ALA A 320 -16.59 9.70 0.45
CA ALA A 320 -16.44 8.31 0.05
C ALA A 320 -17.53 7.46 0.76
N SER A 321 -17.99 6.41 0.08
CA SER A 321 -18.91 5.42 0.67
C SER A 321 -18.18 4.40 1.52
N GLY A 322 -16.88 4.17 1.26
CA GLY A 322 -15.96 3.32 2.02
C GLY A 322 -14.52 3.62 1.64
N ALA A 323 -13.57 3.27 2.49
CA ALA A 323 -12.15 3.52 2.29
C ALA A 323 -11.29 2.33 2.75
N LEU A 324 -10.42 1.82 1.88
CA LEU A 324 -9.33 0.96 2.30
C LEU A 324 -8.07 1.81 2.52
N CYS A 325 -7.38 1.55 3.63
CA CYS A 325 -6.13 2.22 4.01
C CYS A 325 -5.00 1.18 4.09
N PHE A 326 -3.96 1.39 3.29
CA PHE A 326 -2.73 0.60 3.30
C PHE A 326 -1.62 1.49 3.83
N SER A 327 -1.34 1.37 5.12
CA SER A 327 -0.32 2.17 5.80
C SER A 327 1.00 1.40 5.86
N CYS A 328 2.13 2.07 5.69
CA CYS A 328 3.44 1.41 5.83
C CYS A 328 3.66 0.88 7.24
N ASN A 329 4.26 -0.30 7.39
CA ASN A 329 4.72 -0.83 8.69
C ASN A 329 5.64 0.15 9.44
N GLY A 330 6.25 1.08 8.75
CA GLY A 330 7.03 2.14 9.33
C GLY A 330 6.22 3.33 9.87
N ARG A 331 4.91 3.39 9.64
CA ARG A 331 3.99 4.42 10.19
C ARG A 331 3.41 3.97 11.53
N GLY A 332 2.20 4.33 11.85
CA GLY A 332 1.58 4.00 13.13
C GLY A 332 2.46 4.44 14.30
N THR A 333 2.54 3.66 15.35
CA THR A 333 3.37 3.93 16.54
C THR A 333 4.88 3.89 16.30
N ASN A 334 5.33 3.46 15.10
CA ASN A 334 6.73 3.55 14.68
C ASN A 334 7.14 4.95 14.19
N LEU A 335 6.19 5.80 13.83
CA LEU A 335 6.41 7.17 13.36
C LEU A 335 5.76 8.20 14.26
N PHE A 336 4.53 7.95 14.70
CA PHE A 336 3.72 8.87 15.49
C PHE A 336 3.79 8.47 16.97
N ASN A 337 3.78 9.47 17.85
CA ASN A 337 3.80 9.24 19.30
C ASN A 337 2.43 8.77 19.84
N GLU A 338 1.40 8.90 19.04
CA GLU A 338 0.03 8.53 19.39
C GLU A 338 -0.46 7.42 18.47
N PRO A 339 -1.21 6.42 18.97
CA PRO A 339 -1.82 5.38 18.15
C PRO A 339 -2.96 5.94 17.30
N ASN A 340 -3.40 5.17 16.31
CA ASN A 340 -4.56 5.46 15.47
C ASN A 340 -4.41 6.71 14.59
N HIS A 341 -3.18 7.07 14.20
CA HIS A 341 -2.94 8.33 13.50
C HIS A 341 -3.65 8.40 12.14
N ASP A 342 -3.39 7.42 11.25
CA ASP A 342 -3.86 7.48 9.86
C ASP A 342 -5.39 7.34 9.78
N VAL A 343 -5.97 6.44 10.61
CA VAL A 343 -7.42 6.28 10.69
C VAL A 343 -8.10 7.50 11.30
N SER A 344 -7.48 8.16 12.29
CA SER A 344 -8.03 9.38 12.90
C SER A 344 -8.09 10.54 11.92
N VAL A 345 -7.01 10.74 11.14
CA VAL A 345 -6.99 11.74 10.06
C VAL A 345 -8.01 11.42 8.98
N ALA A 346 -8.14 10.14 8.58
CA ALA A 346 -9.15 9.73 7.62
C ALA A 346 -10.56 10.03 8.12
N ARG A 347 -10.88 9.74 9.38
CA ARG A 347 -12.19 10.02 9.99
C ARG A 347 -12.47 11.52 10.12
N GLU A 348 -11.47 12.33 10.41
CA GLU A 348 -11.60 13.79 10.43
C GLU A 348 -11.98 14.35 9.07
N LYS A 349 -11.31 13.87 8.01
CA LYS A 349 -11.50 14.38 6.64
C LYS A 349 -12.67 13.76 5.91
N LEU A 350 -13.03 12.52 6.26
CA LEU A 350 -14.09 11.74 5.65
C LEU A 350 -15.10 11.26 6.72
N PRO A 351 -15.81 12.18 7.38
CA PRO A 351 -16.70 11.82 8.48
C PRO A 351 -17.79 10.84 8.02
N GLY A 352 -17.98 9.78 8.79
CA GLY A 352 -18.96 8.73 8.50
C GLY A 352 -18.55 7.70 7.44
N THR A 353 -17.35 7.84 6.84
CA THR A 353 -16.84 6.84 5.90
C THR A 353 -16.25 5.66 6.67
N PRO A 354 -16.72 4.42 6.45
CA PRO A 354 -16.10 3.22 7.01
C PRO A 354 -14.68 3.06 6.46
N VAL A 355 -13.72 2.74 7.35
CA VAL A 355 -12.31 2.54 7.00
C VAL A 355 -11.88 1.17 7.46
N ALA A 356 -11.28 0.39 6.56
CA ALA A 356 -10.58 -0.86 6.89
C ALA A 356 -9.23 -0.91 6.16
N GLY A 357 -8.36 -1.83 6.53
CA GLY A 357 -7.07 -1.98 5.88
C GLY A 357 -6.03 -2.65 6.76
N PHE A 358 -4.77 -2.44 6.40
CA PHE A 358 -3.67 -3.07 7.13
C PHE A 358 -2.36 -2.29 7.01
N PHE A 359 -1.40 -2.61 7.88
CA PHE A 359 -0.03 -2.15 7.80
C PHE A 359 0.76 -3.03 6.81
N ALA A 360 1.19 -2.43 5.71
CA ALA A 360 1.78 -3.11 4.54
C ALA A 360 3.32 -3.13 4.58
N ALA A 361 3.90 -4.16 3.98
CA ALA A 361 5.34 -4.27 3.72
C ALA A 361 5.75 -3.57 2.39
N GLY A 362 4.95 -2.64 1.94
CA GLY A 362 5.07 -1.85 0.71
C GLY A 362 3.67 -1.50 0.22
N GLU A 363 3.40 -0.24 0.04
CA GLU A 363 2.11 0.29 -0.37
C GLU A 363 2.05 0.40 -1.90
N ILE A 364 0.91 0.07 -2.48
CA ILE A 364 0.69 0.15 -3.92
C ILE A 364 -0.31 1.28 -4.19
N GLY A 365 0.05 2.16 -5.13
CA GLY A 365 -0.84 3.21 -5.55
C GLY A 365 -0.32 3.98 -6.76
N PRO A 366 -1.20 4.64 -7.53
CA PRO A 366 -0.81 5.40 -8.69
C PRO A 366 -0.32 6.79 -8.31
N VAL A 367 0.71 7.25 -8.99
CA VAL A 367 1.17 8.65 -8.99
C VAL A 367 1.36 9.11 -10.43
N GLY A 368 0.76 10.23 -10.82
CA GLY A 368 0.85 10.74 -12.19
C GLY A 368 0.30 9.77 -13.24
N GLY A 369 -0.68 8.94 -12.89
CA GLY A 369 -1.32 7.97 -13.80
C GLY A 369 -0.53 6.68 -14.03
N LYS A 370 0.50 6.42 -13.24
CA LYS A 370 1.28 5.17 -13.26
C LYS A 370 1.29 4.52 -11.90
N ASN A 371 1.29 3.19 -11.87
CA ASN A 371 1.34 2.42 -10.65
C ASN A 371 2.75 2.31 -10.09
N PHE A 372 2.89 2.47 -8.77
CA PHE A 372 4.17 2.36 -8.06
C PHE A 372 4.01 1.59 -6.76
N ILE A 373 5.08 0.91 -6.36
CA ILE A 373 5.27 0.52 -4.98
C ILE A 373 5.89 1.70 -4.22
N HIS A 374 5.33 1.98 -3.07
CA HIS A 374 5.76 3.03 -2.17
C HIS A 374 6.36 2.45 -0.89
N GLY A 375 7.04 3.27 -0.14
CA GLY A 375 7.47 3.00 1.22
C GLY A 375 7.30 4.26 2.07
N HIS A 376 6.99 4.07 3.35
CA HIS A 376 6.73 5.15 4.30
C HIS A 376 5.50 6.01 3.96
N THR A 377 4.54 5.45 3.21
CA THR A 377 3.32 6.14 2.77
C THR A 377 2.08 5.60 3.46
N ALA A 378 0.97 6.32 3.32
CA ALA A 378 -0.37 5.79 3.49
C ALA A 378 -1.08 5.88 2.13
N SER A 379 -1.49 4.73 1.58
CA SER A 379 -2.21 4.62 0.32
C SER A 379 -3.67 4.28 0.60
N PHE A 380 -4.60 5.01 -0.04
CA PHE A 380 -6.02 4.81 0.14
C PHE A 380 -6.70 4.45 -1.18
N ALA A 381 -7.65 3.52 -1.12
CA ALA A 381 -8.67 3.32 -2.14
C ALA A 381 -10.01 3.84 -1.61
N LEU A 382 -10.55 4.88 -2.20
CA LEU A 382 -11.77 5.56 -1.78
C LEU A 382 -12.89 5.21 -2.76
N PHE A 383 -13.87 4.43 -2.30
CA PHE A 383 -15.00 3.98 -3.10
C PHE A 383 -16.10 5.03 -3.13
N ARG A 384 -16.60 5.36 -4.31
CA ARG A 384 -17.64 6.39 -4.53
C ARG A 384 -18.62 5.98 -5.59
N GLU A 385 -19.81 6.55 -5.53
CA GLU A 385 -20.74 6.51 -6.65
C GLU A 385 -20.20 7.34 -7.83
N PRO A 386 -20.33 6.87 -9.06
CA PRO A 386 -20.00 7.69 -10.22
C PRO A 386 -20.85 8.95 -10.24
N LYS A 387 -20.27 10.04 -10.74
CA LYS A 387 -20.95 11.32 -10.87
C LYS A 387 -22.02 11.29 -11.95
#